data_4b412d9f1f01add37e25e9fcd6155e46
#
_entry.id   4b412d9f1f01add37e25e9fcd6155e46
#
_cell.length_a   1.000
_cell.length_b   1.000
_cell.length_c   1.000
_cell.angle_alpha   90.00
_cell.angle_beta   90.00
_cell.angle_gamma   90.00
#
_symmetry.space_group_name_H-M   'P 1'
#
loop_
_entity.id
_entity.type
_entity.pdbx_description
1 polymer ?
#
loop_
_entity_poly.entity_id
_entity_poly.type
_entity_poly.pdbx_seq_one_letter_code
_entity_poly.pdbx_strand_id
1 'polypeptide(L)'
;MPTPSGHTRAIVASRVTGTSVYNSQGEKIGHVEDIVLDKMSDKVMFAVLGFGGFLGIGERYHAMPWSMLDYDKERGGYVVSLSKEVLEKAPSYELNDLLKQDGAGQSPSLDYYAKYSVH
;
A
#
# COMPACT_ATOMS: atom_id res chain seq x y z
N MET A 1 3.07 15.71 -16.74
CA MET A 1 4.32 14.93 -16.72
C MET A 1 4.32 13.93 -15.58
N PRO A 2 4.77 12.71 -15.81
CA PRO A 2 4.90 11.74 -14.73
C PRO A 2 5.94 12.19 -13.70
N THR A 3 5.71 11.82 -12.46
CA THR A 3 6.69 11.99 -11.38
C THR A 3 7.73 10.87 -11.47
N PRO A 4 8.86 10.94 -10.71
CA PRO A 4 9.83 9.85 -10.68
C PRO A 4 9.24 8.49 -10.27
N SER A 5 8.13 8.47 -9.55
CA SER A 5 7.46 7.22 -9.15
C SER A 5 6.49 6.69 -10.21
N GLY A 6 6.48 7.26 -11.40
CA GLY A 6 5.62 6.80 -12.50
C GLY A 6 4.22 7.39 -12.50
N HIS A 7 3.87 8.18 -11.50
CA HIS A 7 2.56 8.82 -11.40
C HIS A 7 2.51 10.11 -12.20
N THR A 8 1.32 10.49 -12.62
CA THR A 8 1.07 11.87 -13.02
C THR A 8 1.05 12.73 -11.76
N ARG A 9 1.17 14.04 -11.95
CA ARG A 9 1.18 14.97 -10.82
C ARG A 9 -0.14 14.97 -10.06
N ALA A 10 -1.24 14.84 -10.77
CA ALA A 10 -2.58 14.74 -10.17
C ALA A 10 -3.05 13.29 -10.27
N ILE A 11 -3.43 12.72 -9.15
CA ILE A 11 -3.88 11.33 -9.07
C ILE A 11 -5.32 11.32 -8.55
N VAL A 12 -6.21 10.70 -9.32
CA VAL A 12 -7.61 10.57 -8.91
C VAL A 12 -7.73 9.38 -7.94
N ALA A 13 -8.17 9.65 -6.72
CA ALA A 13 -8.18 8.66 -5.64
C ALA A 13 -8.95 7.38 -6.01
N SER A 14 -10.08 7.52 -6.70
CA SER A 14 -10.88 6.35 -7.10
C SER A 14 -10.17 5.42 -8.09
N ARG A 15 -9.15 5.92 -8.77
CA ARG A 15 -8.33 5.08 -9.67
C ARG A 15 -7.22 4.36 -8.94
N VAL A 16 -6.91 4.77 -7.73
CA VAL A 16 -5.90 4.11 -6.90
C VAL A 16 -6.47 2.85 -6.27
N THR A 17 -7.68 2.96 -5.72
CA THR A 17 -8.34 1.82 -5.07
C THR A 17 -8.63 0.72 -6.09
N GLY A 18 -8.36 -0.51 -5.72
CA GLY A 18 -8.55 -1.68 -6.58
C GLY A 18 -7.36 -1.97 -7.50
N THR A 19 -6.37 -1.07 -7.58
CA THR A 19 -5.21 -1.27 -8.43
C THR A 19 -4.31 -2.37 -7.89
N SER A 20 -3.83 -3.24 -8.78
CA SER A 20 -2.94 -4.35 -8.42
C SER A 20 -1.62 -3.87 -7.84
N VAL A 21 -1.07 -4.67 -6.93
CA VAL A 21 0.24 -4.42 -6.32
C VAL A 21 1.14 -5.63 -6.60
N TYR A 22 2.37 -5.35 -7.01
CA TYR A 22 3.39 -6.35 -7.34
C TYR A 22 4.60 -6.20 -6.41
N ASN A 23 5.29 -7.31 -6.16
CA ASN A 23 6.53 -7.28 -5.39
C ASN A 23 7.73 -6.98 -6.29
N SER A 24 8.93 -7.01 -5.71
CA SER A 24 10.17 -6.73 -6.45
C SER A 24 10.49 -7.77 -7.53
N GLN A 25 9.93 -8.97 -7.43
CA GLN A 25 10.10 -10.02 -8.43
C GLN A 25 9.04 -9.95 -9.54
N GLY A 26 8.13 -8.98 -9.48
CA GLY A 26 7.08 -8.84 -10.49
C GLY A 26 5.88 -9.74 -10.27
N GLU A 27 5.76 -10.38 -9.13
CA GLU A 27 4.62 -11.21 -8.79
C GLU A 27 3.50 -10.33 -8.22
N LYS A 28 2.26 -10.57 -8.66
CA LYS A 28 1.11 -9.89 -8.09
C LYS A 28 0.87 -10.41 -6.68
N ILE A 29 0.90 -9.51 -5.71
CA ILE A 29 0.77 -9.86 -4.30
C ILE A 29 -0.56 -9.41 -3.67
N GLY A 30 -1.24 -8.49 -4.32
CA GLY A 30 -2.49 -7.98 -3.79
C GLY A 30 -2.99 -6.77 -4.54
N HIS A 31 -3.67 -5.90 -3.84
CA HIS A 31 -4.27 -4.69 -4.42
C HIS A 31 -4.29 -3.57 -3.39
N VAL A 32 -4.51 -2.35 -3.88
CA VAL A 32 -4.76 -1.20 -3.00
C VAL A 32 -6.22 -1.25 -2.58
N GLU A 33 -6.47 -1.39 -1.28
CA GLU A 33 -7.82 -1.38 -0.74
C GLU A 33 -8.35 0.04 -0.58
N ASP A 34 -7.53 0.93 -0.04
CA ASP A 34 -7.94 2.30 0.23
C ASP A 34 -6.72 3.17 0.48
N ILE A 35 -6.94 4.48 0.57
CA ILE A 35 -5.93 5.42 1.04
C ILE A 35 -6.52 6.22 2.18
N VAL A 36 -5.72 6.47 3.21
CA VAL A 36 -6.12 7.24 4.38
C VAL A 36 -5.50 8.62 4.27
N LEU A 37 -6.34 9.64 4.31
CA LEU A 37 -5.92 11.03 4.12
C LEU A 37 -5.79 11.72 5.46
N ASP A 38 -4.79 12.60 5.56
CA ASP A 38 -4.68 13.50 6.70
C ASP A 38 -5.42 14.79 6.35
N LYS A 39 -6.57 14.96 6.95
CA LYS A 39 -7.42 16.12 6.72
C LYS A 39 -6.72 17.44 7.07
N MET A 40 -5.86 17.40 8.08
CA MET A 40 -5.22 18.60 8.61
C MET A 40 -4.03 19.06 7.78
N SER A 41 -3.28 18.10 7.19
CA SER A 41 -2.09 18.43 6.39
C SER A 41 -2.32 18.40 4.89
N ASP A 42 -3.49 17.97 4.44
CA ASP A 42 -3.83 17.77 3.03
C ASP A 42 -2.96 16.70 2.34
N LYS A 43 -2.41 15.77 3.11
CA LYS A 43 -1.52 14.73 2.60
C LYS A 43 -2.12 13.34 2.77
N VAL A 44 -1.61 12.39 1.99
CA VAL A 44 -1.93 10.99 2.21
C VAL A 44 -1.14 10.51 3.43
N MET A 45 -1.84 9.95 4.43
CA MET A 45 -1.20 9.37 5.59
C MET A 45 -0.54 8.05 5.24
N PHE A 46 -1.30 7.15 4.61
CA PHE A 46 -0.78 5.86 4.18
C PHE A 46 -1.76 5.20 3.23
N ALA A 47 -1.28 4.18 2.54
CA ALA A 47 -2.12 3.31 1.72
C ALA A 47 -2.48 2.05 2.51
N VAL A 48 -3.70 1.55 2.29
CA VAL A 48 -4.14 0.27 2.85
C VAL A 48 -4.04 -0.75 1.73
N LEU A 49 -3.18 -1.74 1.91
CA LEU A 49 -2.96 -2.79 0.91
C LEU A 49 -3.54 -4.10 1.41
N GLY A 50 -4.25 -4.80 0.53
CA GLY A 50 -4.73 -6.14 0.80
C GLY A 50 -3.81 -7.16 0.16
N PHE A 51 -3.27 -8.07 0.96
CA PHE A 51 -2.39 -9.15 0.49
C PHE A 51 -2.99 -10.49 0.85
N GLY A 52 -2.69 -11.49 0.02
CA GLY A 52 -3.13 -12.85 0.26
C GLY A 52 -4.45 -13.16 -0.43
N GLY A 53 -5.32 -13.89 0.24
CA GLY A 53 -6.58 -14.33 -0.36
C GLY A 53 -6.49 -15.61 -1.15
N PHE A 54 -5.37 -16.34 -1.01
CA PHE A 54 -5.19 -17.62 -1.67
C PHE A 54 -6.01 -18.71 -1.00
N LEU A 55 -6.55 -19.61 -1.79
CA LEU A 55 -7.15 -20.85 -1.30
C LEU A 55 -8.26 -20.64 -0.26
N GLY A 56 -9.00 -19.53 -0.39
CA GLY A 56 -10.09 -19.23 0.52
C GLY A 56 -9.67 -18.67 1.87
N ILE A 57 -8.40 -18.44 2.07
CA ILE A 57 -7.91 -17.74 3.25
C ILE A 57 -8.19 -16.25 3.06
N GLY A 58 -8.76 -15.61 4.07
CA GLY A 58 -9.09 -14.19 4.01
C GLY A 58 -7.87 -13.32 3.81
N GLU A 59 -8.07 -12.19 3.13
CA GLU A 59 -7.00 -11.22 2.94
C GLU A 59 -6.57 -10.62 4.28
N ARG A 60 -5.29 -10.27 4.35
CA ARG A 60 -4.74 -9.48 5.46
C ARG A 60 -4.37 -8.12 4.91
N TYR A 61 -4.47 -7.11 5.74
CA TYR A 61 -4.30 -5.73 5.34
C TYR A 61 -3.12 -5.09 6.04
N HIS A 62 -2.44 -4.22 5.30
CA HIS A 62 -1.22 -3.55 5.74
C HIS A 62 -1.37 -2.05 5.52
N ALA A 63 -0.93 -1.26 6.50
CA ALA A 63 -0.74 0.17 6.30
C ALA A 63 0.69 0.37 5.80
N MET A 64 0.84 1.00 4.65
CA MET A 64 2.15 1.21 4.04
C MET A 64 2.31 2.68 3.66
N PRO A 65 3.50 3.28 3.91
CA PRO A 65 3.74 4.66 3.46
C PRO A 65 3.47 4.79 1.97
N TRP A 66 2.69 5.79 1.60
CA TRP A 66 2.30 6.03 0.21
C TRP A 66 3.51 6.14 -0.73
N SER A 67 4.59 6.74 -0.24
CA SER A 67 5.81 6.94 -1.02
C SER A 67 6.51 5.65 -1.45
N MET A 68 6.14 4.52 -0.86
CA MET A 68 6.73 3.22 -1.23
C MET A 68 6.06 2.56 -2.42
N LEU A 69 4.96 3.12 -2.90
CA LEU A 69 4.21 2.57 -4.03
C LEU A 69 4.59 3.32 -5.30
N ASP A 70 5.25 2.63 -6.22
CA ASP A 70 5.66 3.19 -7.51
C ASP A 70 4.78 2.63 -8.62
N TYR A 71 4.15 3.51 -9.37
CA TYR A 71 3.25 3.07 -10.44
C TYR A 71 4.04 2.64 -11.68
N ASP A 72 3.78 1.44 -12.14
CA ASP A 72 4.36 0.88 -13.37
C ASP A 72 3.28 0.88 -14.45
N LYS A 73 3.44 1.75 -15.44
CA LYS A 73 2.47 1.88 -16.54
C LYS A 73 2.33 0.60 -17.35
N GLU A 74 3.41 -0.14 -17.54
CA GLU A 74 3.39 -1.35 -18.34
C GLU A 74 2.60 -2.45 -17.65
N ARG A 75 2.71 -2.54 -16.33
CA ARG A 75 1.96 -3.51 -15.54
C ARG A 75 0.56 -3.05 -15.21
N GLY A 76 0.32 -1.74 -15.27
CA GLY A 76 -0.95 -1.16 -14.86
C GLY A 76 -1.21 -1.24 -13.35
N GLY A 77 -0.16 -1.22 -12.55
CA GLY A 77 -0.27 -1.33 -11.10
C GLY A 77 0.94 -0.78 -10.37
N TYR A 78 0.88 -0.89 -9.06
CA TYR A 78 1.96 -0.41 -8.20
C TYR A 78 2.98 -1.51 -7.94
N VAL A 79 4.24 -1.12 -7.86
CA VAL A 79 5.32 -2.03 -7.48
C VAL A 79 5.87 -1.56 -6.14
N VAL A 80 6.04 -2.49 -5.22
CA VAL A 80 6.77 -2.25 -3.97
C VAL A 80 8.11 -2.96 -4.07
N SER A 81 9.19 -2.26 -3.75
CA SER A 81 10.55 -2.78 -3.89
C SER A 81 10.94 -3.62 -2.68
N LEU A 82 10.07 -4.55 -2.30
CA LEU A 82 10.28 -5.43 -1.16
C LEU A 82 10.09 -6.87 -1.60
N SER A 83 10.83 -7.77 -0.96
CA SER A 83 10.70 -9.19 -1.23
C SER A 83 9.44 -9.77 -0.57
N LYS A 84 9.04 -10.94 -1.05
CA LYS A 84 7.93 -11.67 -0.47
C LYS A 84 8.14 -11.96 1.01
N GLU A 85 9.36 -12.32 1.40
CA GLU A 85 9.69 -12.62 2.79
C GLU A 85 9.50 -11.42 3.70
N VAL A 86 9.91 -10.24 3.26
CA VAL A 86 9.71 -9.00 4.03
C VAL A 86 8.23 -8.72 4.21
N LEU A 87 7.45 -8.88 3.15
CA LEU A 87 6.01 -8.63 3.19
C LEU A 87 5.27 -9.63 4.09
N GLU A 88 5.67 -10.90 4.07
CA GLU A 88 5.05 -11.93 4.89
C GLU A 88 5.27 -11.72 6.39
N LYS A 89 6.39 -11.12 6.77
CA LYS A 89 6.73 -10.87 8.17
C LYS A 89 6.16 -9.58 8.73
N ALA A 90 5.56 -8.75 7.89
CA ALA A 90 5.03 -7.47 8.30
C ALA A 90 3.77 -7.64 9.16
N PRO A 91 3.53 -6.73 10.12
CA PRO A 91 2.28 -6.71 10.86
C PRO A 91 1.10 -6.56 9.90
N SER A 92 0.09 -7.39 10.07
CA SER A 92 -1.13 -7.36 9.25
C SER A 92 -2.36 -7.32 10.14
N TYR A 93 -3.47 -6.89 9.57
CA TYR A 93 -4.71 -6.64 10.30
C TYR A 93 -5.91 -7.14 9.52
N GLU A 94 -7.01 -7.37 10.21
CA GLU A 94 -8.30 -7.42 9.55
C GLU A 94 -8.69 -6.00 9.15
N LEU A 95 -9.45 -5.85 8.06
CA LEU A 95 -9.75 -4.52 7.52
C LEU A 95 -10.44 -3.62 8.56
N ASN A 96 -11.43 -4.15 9.27
CA ASN A 96 -12.15 -3.37 10.27
C ASN A 96 -11.22 -2.87 11.38
N ASP A 97 -10.26 -3.69 11.78
CA ASP A 97 -9.29 -3.30 12.82
C ASP A 97 -8.36 -2.21 12.30
N LEU A 98 -7.93 -2.34 11.04
CA LEU A 98 -7.04 -1.36 10.42
C LEU A 98 -7.70 0.01 10.29
N LEU A 99 -9.00 0.04 10.04
CA LEU A 99 -9.74 1.28 9.82
C LEU A 99 -10.35 1.87 11.09
N LYS A 100 -10.17 1.25 12.24
CA LYS A 100 -10.64 1.81 13.51
C LYS A 100 -10.00 3.16 13.76
N GLN A 101 -10.79 4.08 14.36
CA GLN A 101 -10.33 5.44 14.63
C GLN A 101 -9.77 6.13 13.38
N ASP A 102 -10.38 5.84 12.23
CA ASP A 102 -9.95 6.39 10.94
C ASP A 102 -8.48 6.11 10.63
N GLY A 103 -7.99 4.94 11.08
CA GLY A 103 -6.62 4.53 10.83
C GLY A 103 -5.59 5.08 11.80
N ALA A 104 -6.01 5.79 12.85
CA ALA A 104 -5.09 6.50 13.73
C ALA A 104 -4.18 5.59 14.56
N GLY A 105 -4.52 4.32 14.73
CA GLY A 105 -3.76 3.40 15.58
C GLY A 105 -2.83 2.45 14.86
N GLN A 106 -2.45 2.71 13.60
CA GLN A 106 -1.78 1.73 12.76
C GLN A 106 -0.26 1.88 12.70
N SER A 107 0.34 2.43 13.75
CA SER A 107 1.78 2.67 13.82
C SER A 107 2.67 1.43 13.62
N PRO A 108 2.35 0.22 14.16
CA PRO A 108 3.26 -0.92 13.98
C PRO A 108 3.51 -1.28 12.52
N SER A 109 2.48 -1.26 11.67
CA SER A 109 2.65 -1.54 10.24
C SER A 109 3.45 -0.43 9.56
N LEU A 110 3.12 0.83 9.83
CA LEU A 110 3.84 1.95 9.25
C LEU A 110 5.30 1.97 9.68
N ASP A 111 5.57 1.71 10.95
CA ASP A 111 6.94 1.68 11.47
C ASP A 111 7.76 0.55 10.83
N TYR A 112 7.13 -0.61 10.64
CA TYR A 112 7.78 -1.73 9.97
C TYR A 112 8.23 -1.37 8.57
N TYR A 113 7.34 -0.79 7.77
CA TYR A 113 7.66 -0.45 6.38
C TYR A 113 8.54 0.80 6.26
N ALA A 114 8.44 1.72 7.20
CA ALA A 114 9.23 2.97 7.16
C ALA A 114 10.73 2.70 7.15
N LYS A 115 11.20 1.65 7.82
CA LYS A 115 12.63 1.31 7.83
C LYS A 115 13.15 0.83 6.48
N TYR A 116 12.26 0.46 5.56
CA TYR A 116 12.62 0.09 4.18
C TYR A 116 12.45 1.24 3.20
N SER A 117 11.89 2.34 3.66
CA SER A 117 11.70 3.53 2.83
C SER A 117 13.05 4.20 2.59
N VAL A 118 13.36 4.51 1.34
CA VAL A 118 14.61 5.17 0.95
C VAL A 118 14.31 6.66 0.75
N HIS A 119 15.09 7.47 1.43
CA HIS A 119 14.95 8.93 1.36
C HIS A 119 16.13 9.58 0.69
#